data_859e88922e607e0a7fb5a82552386751
#
_entry.id   859e88922e607e0a7fb5a82552386751
#
_cell.length_a   1.000
_cell.length_b   1.000
_cell.length_c   1.000
_cell.angle_alpha   90.00
_cell.angle_beta   90.00
_cell.angle_gamma   90.00
#
_symmetry.space_group_name_H-M   'P 1'
#
loop_
_entity.id
_entity.type
_entity.pdbx_description
1 polymer ?
#
loop_
_entity_poly.entity_id
_entity_poly.type
_entity_poly.pdbx_seq_one_letter_code
_entity_poly.pdbx_strand_id
1 'polypeptide(L)'
;MEKYLQIQWGDNIVFRGSLQFLFSPLDALSGSLAKSGRENFKHTDQVITSRYANANVELVKRKGIFCYDFLDSFERLAETALPSREQFFSKLSNAECKLEDYEHAQRVWNEFSCLTL
;
A
#
# COMPACT_ATOMS: atom_id res chain seq x y z
N MET A 1 -4.60 9.60 22.13
CA MET A 1 -3.92 8.56 21.35
C MET A 1 -2.42 8.82 21.44
N GLU A 2 -1.68 7.92 22.05
CA GLU A 2 -0.21 8.05 22.14
C GLU A 2 0.39 7.83 20.75
N LYS A 3 1.30 8.71 20.35
CA LYS A 3 2.04 8.59 19.08
C LYS A 3 3.47 8.19 19.40
N TYR A 4 3.82 6.97 19.09
CA TYR A 4 5.21 6.52 19.19
C TYR A 4 6.02 7.12 18.04
N LEU A 5 7.08 7.85 18.38
CA LEU A 5 8.01 8.41 17.40
C LEU A 5 8.98 7.35 16.87
N GLN A 6 9.35 6.41 17.74
CA GLN A 6 10.18 5.25 17.37
C GLN A 6 9.93 4.11 18.35
N ILE A 7 10.20 2.88 17.91
CA ILE A 7 10.24 1.67 18.72
C ILE A 7 11.63 1.06 18.55
N GLN A 8 12.33 0.80 19.65
CA GLN A 8 13.61 0.14 19.63
C GLN A 8 13.48 -1.28 20.13
N TRP A 9 14.06 -2.24 19.39
CA TRP A 9 14.14 -3.64 19.77
C TRP A 9 15.60 -4.05 19.92
N GLY A 10 16.02 -4.30 21.14
CA GLY A 10 17.43 -4.53 21.45
C GLY A 10 18.31 -3.32 21.08
N ASP A 11 19.59 -3.58 20.83
CA ASP A 11 20.56 -2.52 20.55
C ASP A 11 20.69 -2.14 19.06
N ASN A 12 20.14 -2.98 18.15
CA ASN A 12 20.47 -2.91 16.73
C ASN A 12 19.28 -2.60 15.83
N ILE A 13 18.03 -2.69 16.31
CA ILE A 13 16.84 -2.50 15.48
C ILE A 13 16.03 -1.31 15.99
N VAL A 14 15.83 -0.33 15.12
CA VAL A 14 15.01 0.84 15.42
C VAL A 14 13.96 1.03 14.32
N PHE A 15 12.69 0.96 14.71
CA PHE A 15 11.56 1.28 13.84
C PHE A 15 11.21 2.76 14.00
N ARG A 16 11.20 3.50 12.90
CA ARG A 16 10.84 4.92 12.87
C ARG A 16 9.68 5.16 11.92
N GLY A 17 8.70 5.93 12.35
CA GLY A 17 7.62 6.35 11.47
C GLY A 17 8.11 7.31 10.39
N SER A 18 7.77 7.04 9.14
CA SER A 18 8.15 7.89 8.00
C SER A 18 7.62 9.32 8.11
N LEU A 19 6.57 9.53 8.89
CA LEU A 19 5.98 10.87 9.14
C LEU A 19 6.95 11.85 9.80
N GLN A 20 8.02 11.35 10.44
CA GLN A 20 9.08 12.20 11.01
C GLN A 20 9.94 12.86 9.92
N PHE A 21 9.96 12.29 8.72
CA PHE A 21 10.76 12.76 7.58
C PHE A 21 9.88 13.32 6.47
N LEU A 22 8.65 12.83 6.37
CA LEU A 22 7.68 13.19 5.34
C LEU A 22 6.46 13.78 6.05
N PHE A 23 6.39 15.08 6.21
CA PHE A 23 5.37 15.80 7.00
C PHE A 23 3.94 15.72 6.44
N SER A 24 3.68 14.79 5.54
CA SER A 24 2.36 14.56 4.93
C SER A 24 2.09 13.08 4.70
N PRO A 25 0.82 12.66 4.66
CA PRO A 25 0.45 11.30 4.30
C PRO A 25 0.98 10.91 2.91
N LEU A 26 1.29 9.63 2.71
CA LEU A 26 1.87 9.11 1.47
C LEU A 26 1.02 9.41 0.23
N ASP A 27 -0.30 9.32 0.35
CA ASP A 27 -1.23 9.64 -0.74
C ASP A 27 -1.16 11.11 -1.18
N ALA A 28 -1.05 12.03 -0.23
CA ALA A 28 -0.87 13.45 -0.52
C ALA A 28 0.48 13.73 -1.19
N LEU A 29 1.56 13.10 -0.71
CA LEU A 29 2.90 13.22 -1.28
C LEU A 29 2.95 12.65 -2.71
N SER A 30 2.42 11.45 -2.92
CA SER A 30 2.34 10.81 -4.22
C SER A 30 1.51 11.64 -5.21
N GLY A 31 0.33 12.13 -4.76
CA GLY A 31 -0.51 13.00 -5.59
C GLY A 31 0.16 14.33 -5.96
N SER A 32 0.92 14.93 -5.03
CA SER A 32 1.70 16.15 -5.31
C SER A 32 2.82 15.87 -6.31
N LEU A 33 3.53 14.75 -6.13
CA LEU A 33 4.61 14.34 -7.02
C LEU A 33 4.09 14.08 -8.44
N ALA A 34 2.94 13.42 -8.57
CA ALA A 34 2.29 13.16 -9.86
C ALA A 34 1.91 14.44 -10.60
N LYS A 35 1.46 15.47 -9.88
CA LYS A 35 1.15 16.79 -10.45
C LYS A 35 2.39 17.53 -10.95
N SER A 36 3.55 17.27 -10.35
CA SER A 36 4.81 17.94 -10.70
C SER A 36 5.51 17.37 -11.93
N GLY A 37 5.06 16.22 -12.43
CA GLY A 37 5.58 15.61 -13.65
C GLY A 37 5.84 14.10 -13.50
N ARG A 38 5.65 13.39 -14.60
CA ARG A 38 5.78 11.94 -14.65
C ARG A 38 7.21 11.45 -14.44
N GLU A 39 8.18 12.24 -14.81
CA GLU A 39 9.62 11.98 -14.67
C GLU A 39 10.05 11.79 -13.21
N ASN A 40 9.27 12.29 -12.27
CA ASN A 40 9.54 12.13 -10.83
C ASN A 40 9.41 10.68 -10.35
N PHE A 41 8.73 9.81 -11.10
CA PHE A 41 8.56 8.39 -10.80
C PHE A 41 9.56 7.48 -11.52
N LYS A 42 10.59 8.01 -12.18
CA LYS A 42 11.54 7.24 -12.99
C LYS A 42 12.13 6.02 -12.27
N HIS A 43 12.43 6.13 -10.99
CA HIS A 43 12.97 5.01 -10.21
C HIS A 43 11.91 3.95 -9.91
N THR A 44 10.68 4.36 -9.60
CA THR A 44 9.54 3.45 -9.45
C THR A 44 9.29 2.69 -10.76
N ASP A 45 9.25 3.42 -11.87
CA ASP A 45 9.06 2.84 -13.20
C ASP A 45 10.15 1.81 -13.52
N GLN A 46 11.42 2.13 -13.28
CA GLN A 46 12.55 1.21 -13.48
C GLN A 46 12.44 -0.06 -12.65
N VAL A 47 12.10 0.05 -11.36
CA VAL A 47 11.96 -1.10 -10.47
C VAL A 47 10.80 -1.99 -10.90
N ILE A 48 9.66 -1.40 -11.21
CA ILE A 48 8.48 -2.17 -11.62
C ILE A 48 8.71 -2.84 -12.97
N THR A 49 9.18 -2.12 -13.98
CA THR A 49 9.40 -2.68 -15.32
C THR A 49 10.52 -3.72 -15.36
N SER A 50 11.50 -3.65 -14.46
CA SER A 50 12.54 -4.69 -14.36
C SER A 50 11.99 -6.03 -13.88
N ARG A 51 10.90 -6.05 -13.11
CA ARG A 51 10.26 -7.25 -12.59
C ARG A 51 9.04 -7.69 -13.39
N TYR A 52 8.31 -6.72 -13.94
CA TYR A 52 7.02 -6.90 -14.61
C TYR A 52 7.05 -6.12 -15.93
N ALA A 53 7.69 -6.66 -16.95
CA ALA A 53 8.06 -5.97 -18.19
C ALA A 53 6.91 -5.23 -18.89
N ASN A 54 5.67 -5.70 -18.77
CA ASN A 54 4.50 -5.14 -19.44
C ASN A 54 3.48 -4.55 -18.47
N ALA A 55 3.82 -4.42 -17.17
CA ALA A 55 2.86 -3.97 -16.17
C ALA A 55 2.54 -2.48 -16.30
N ASN A 56 1.29 -2.13 -16.04
CA ASN A 56 0.86 -0.74 -15.95
C ASN A 56 1.38 -0.09 -14.67
N VAL A 57 2.53 0.58 -14.77
CA VAL A 57 3.21 1.23 -13.65
C VAL A 57 2.38 2.34 -12.98
N GLU A 58 1.36 2.87 -13.64
CA GLU A 58 0.48 3.89 -13.06
C GLU A 58 -0.31 3.36 -11.86
N LEU A 59 -0.56 2.04 -11.81
CA LEU A 59 -1.28 1.41 -10.71
C LEU A 59 -0.54 1.49 -9.36
N VAL A 60 0.80 1.59 -9.38
CA VAL A 60 1.62 1.64 -8.15
C VAL A 60 1.98 3.07 -7.72
N LYS A 61 1.56 4.09 -8.47
CA LYS A 61 1.86 5.51 -8.19
C LYS A 61 0.84 6.17 -7.26
N ARG A 62 -0.11 5.42 -6.73
CA ARG A 62 -1.05 5.88 -5.71
C ARG A 62 -1.03 4.94 -4.50
N LYS A 63 -1.45 5.46 -3.36
CA LYS A 63 -1.64 4.62 -2.18
C LYS A 63 -2.76 3.62 -2.44
N GLY A 64 -2.45 2.33 -2.31
CA GLY A 64 -3.43 1.25 -2.31
C GLY A 64 -4.13 1.09 -0.95
N ILE A 65 -5.12 0.21 -0.92
CA ILE A 65 -5.75 -0.27 0.31
C ILE A 65 -5.17 -1.63 0.69
N PHE A 66 -5.28 -1.96 1.96
CA PHE A 66 -4.91 -3.27 2.47
C PHE A 66 -5.90 -3.72 3.56
N CYS A 67 -6.20 -5.01 3.59
CA CYS A 67 -7.21 -5.58 4.47
C CYS A 67 -6.64 -5.96 5.86
N TYR A 68 -6.15 -4.97 6.60
CA TYR A 68 -5.45 -5.18 7.88
C TYR A 68 -6.25 -5.97 8.90
N ASP A 69 -7.54 -5.66 9.04
CA ASP A 69 -8.41 -6.32 10.02
C ASP A 69 -8.83 -7.74 9.62
N PHE A 70 -8.70 -8.09 8.34
CA PHE A 70 -8.92 -9.44 7.82
C PHE A 70 -7.73 -10.36 8.13
N LEU A 71 -6.51 -9.81 8.21
CA LEU A 71 -5.29 -10.55 8.51
C LEU A 71 -5.16 -10.79 10.03
N ASP A 72 -5.98 -11.66 10.55
CA ASP A 72 -5.98 -12.05 11.97
C ASP A 72 -5.01 -13.20 12.28
N SER A 73 -4.46 -13.84 11.26
CA SER A 73 -3.49 -14.93 11.38
C SER A 73 -2.54 -14.98 10.17
N PHE A 74 -1.42 -15.68 10.28
CA PHE A 74 -0.45 -15.86 9.20
C PHE A 74 -1.00 -16.69 8.04
N GLU A 75 -1.95 -17.61 8.32
CA GLU A 75 -2.59 -18.43 7.31
C GLU A 75 -3.36 -17.60 6.29
N ARG A 76 -3.89 -16.43 6.70
CA ARG A 76 -4.56 -15.50 5.79
C ARG A 76 -3.66 -14.95 4.68
N LEU A 77 -2.36 -14.91 4.90
CA LEU A 77 -1.41 -14.50 3.85
C LEU A 77 -1.32 -15.53 2.71
N ALA A 78 -1.77 -16.76 2.93
CA ALA A 78 -1.84 -17.80 1.91
C ALA A 78 -3.16 -17.79 1.10
N GLU A 79 -4.07 -16.87 1.37
CA GLU A 79 -5.30 -16.71 0.60
C GLU A 79 -4.96 -16.44 -0.88
N THR A 80 -5.51 -17.25 -1.77
CA THR A 80 -5.22 -17.20 -3.21
C THR A 80 -6.18 -16.31 -4.01
N ALA A 81 -7.07 -15.64 -3.32
CA ALA A 81 -8.02 -14.69 -3.92
C ALA A 81 -8.03 -13.39 -3.14
N LEU A 82 -8.25 -12.28 -3.84
CA LEU A 82 -8.44 -11.00 -3.19
C LEU A 82 -9.70 -11.07 -2.29
N PRO A 83 -9.62 -10.70 -1.01
CA PRO A 83 -10.78 -10.67 -0.11
C PRO A 83 -11.91 -9.81 -0.65
N SER A 84 -13.14 -10.09 -0.24
CA SER A 84 -14.30 -9.27 -0.65
C SER A 84 -14.19 -7.83 -0.11
N ARG A 85 -14.91 -6.90 -0.72
CA ARG A 85 -14.86 -5.49 -0.34
C ARG A 85 -15.18 -5.26 1.15
N GLU A 86 -16.10 -6.05 1.71
CA GLU A 86 -16.50 -5.97 3.11
C GLU A 86 -15.36 -6.34 4.06
N GLN A 87 -14.45 -7.22 3.63
CA GLN A 87 -13.28 -7.64 4.39
C GLN A 87 -12.17 -6.57 4.45
N PHE A 88 -12.29 -5.50 3.67
CA PHE A 88 -11.45 -4.29 3.79
C PHE A 88 -12.00 -3.26 4.78
N PHE A 89 -13.05 -3.59 5.54
CA PHE A 89 -13.52 -2.71 6.61
C PHE A 89 -12.41 -2.44 7.63
N SER A 90 -12.25 -1.17 7.99
CA SER A 90 -11.26 -0.75 9.00
C SER A 90 -11.93 -0.51 10.35
N LYS A 91 -11.66 -1.34 11.32
CA LYS A 91 -12.10 -1.15 12.71
C LYS A 91 -11.49 0.11 13.32
N LEU A 92 -10.23 0.42 12.97
CA LEU A 92 -9.51 1.58 13.48
C LEU A 92 -10.19 2.91 13.14
N SER A 93 -10.65 3.05 11.89
CA SER A 93 -11.32 4.26 11.40
C SER A 93 -12.84 4.14 11.37
N ASN A 94 -13.39 2.95 11.67
CA ASN A 94 -14.80 2.62 11.52
C ASN A 94 -15.33 2.97 10.12
N ALA A 95 -14.57 2.59 9.10
CA ALA A 95 -14.83 2.96 7.71
C ALA A 95 -14.92 1.75 6.79
N GLU A 96 -15.90 1.79 5.90
CA GLU A 96 -16.02 0.85 4.80
C GLU A 96 -15.03 1.15 3.68
N CYS A 97 -14.65 0.12 2.94
CA CYS A 97 -13.87 0.27 1.72
C CYS A 97 -14.70 0.96 0.63
N LYS A 98 -14.17 2.03 0.06
CA LYS A 98 -14.78 2.68 -1.09
C LYS A 98 -14.72 1.77 -2.32
N LEU A 99 -15.75 1.81 -3.15
CA LEU A 99 -15.79 0.99 -4.36
C LEU A 99 -14.59 1.26 -5.28
N GLU A 100 -14.26 2.53 -5.49
CA GLU A 100 -13.11 2.95 -6.31
C GLU A 100 -11.78 2.35 -5.83
N ASP A 101 -11.56 2.30 -4.51
CA ASP A 101 -10.34 1.75 -3.92
C ASP A 101 -10.30 0.23 -4.06
N TYR A 102 -11.45 -0.44 -3.92
CA TYR A 102 -11.55 -1.89 -4.13
C TYR A 102 -11.32 -2.27 -5.60
N GLU A 103 -11.92 -1.55 -6.55
CA GLU A 103 -11.68 -1.74 -7.98
C GLU A 103 -10.20 -1.51 -8.34
N HIS A 104 -9.54 -0.56 -7.67
CA HIS A 104 -8.11 -0.37 -7.84
C HIS A 104 -7.32 -1.57 -7.32
N ALA A 105 -7.66 -2.12 -6.15
CA ALA A 105 -7.02 -3.32 -5.60
C ALA A 105 -7.20 -4.52 -6.54
N GLN A 106 -8.39 -4.71 -7.13
CA GLN A 106 -8.65 -5.75 -8.12
C GLN A 106 -7.76 -5.59 -9.37
N ARG A 107 -7.61 -4.35 -9.87
CA ARG A 107 -6.72 -4.07 -11.01
C ARG A 107 -5.26 -4.39 -10.69
N VAL A 108 -4.78 -3.99 -9.51
CA VAL A 108 -3.42 -4.33 -9.05
C VAL A 108 -3.25 -5.84 -8.94
N TRP A 109 -4.19 -6.54 -8.31
CA TRP A 109 -4.16 -7.99 -8.16
C TRP A 109 -4.00 -8.70 -9.51
N ASN A 110 -4.81 -8.33 -10.49
CA ASN A 110 -4.80 -8.92 -11.82
C ASN A 110 -3.55 -8.54 -12.62
N GLU A 111 -3.16 -7.27 -12.61
CA GLU A 111 -2.02 -6.76 -13.37
C GLU A 111 -0.70 -7.43 -12.95
N PHE A 112 -0.50 -7.58 -11.65
CA PHE A 112 0.72 -8.16 -11.10
C PHE A 112 0.62 -9.68 -10.89
N SER A 113 -0.48 -10.31 -11.32
CA SER A 113 -0.71 -11.75 -11.19
C SER A 113 -0.45 -12.24 -9.77
N CYS A 114 -0.99 -11.53 -8.78
CA CYS A 114 -0.79 -11.88 -7.38
C CYS A 114 -1.33 -13.28 -7.11
N LEU A 115 -0.50 -14.14 -6.51
CA LEU A 115 -0.85 -15.52 -6.18
C LEU A 115 -1.42 -15.66 -4.77
N THR A 116 -1.00 -14.77 -3.89
CA THR A 116 -1.43 -14.73 -2.47
C THR A 116 -1.49 -13.27 -2.01
N LEU A 117 -2.10 -13.06 -0.84
CA LEU A 117 -2.13 -11.76 -0.16
C LEU A 117 -0.75 -11.26 0.25
#